data_6a18f9a73947f47771be89dc5cdf1b88
#
_entry.id   6a18f9a73947f47771be89dc5cdf1b88
#
_cell.length_a   1.000
_cell.length_b   1.000
_cell.length_c   1.000
_cell.angle_alpha   90.00
_cell.angle_beta   90.00
_cell.angle_gamma   90.00
#
_symmetry.space_group_name_H-M   'P 1'
#
loop_
_entity.id
_entity.type
_entity.pdbx_description
1 polymer ?
#
loop_
_entity_poly.entity_id
_entity_poly.type
_entity_poly.pdbx_seq_one_letter_code
_entity_poly.pdbx_strand_id
1 'polypeptide(L)'
;VIATSLFIALLLLDAALIAIAFLAVDNRLFADILSAVGAAILSWYLALSALGGNVGDITTVALTTAENITTNITTIEYGTLTATTVDPALGLLLSGIAAVMTIVSLALIISLGLEIMKELE
;
A
#
# COMPACT_ATOMS: atom_id res chain seq x y z
N VAL A 1 -8.95 6.00 6.04
CA VAL A 1 -7.66 5.75 6.71
C VAL A 1 -7.38 4.26 6.73
N ILE A 2 -6.22 3.88 6.21
CA ILE A 2 -5.79 2.48 6.17
C ILE A 2 -5.02 2.20 7.46
N ALA A 3 -5.40 1.15 8.19
CA ALA A 3 -4.69 0.73 9.39
C ALA A 3 -3.25 0.32 9.05
N THR A 4 -2.31 0.62 9.92
CA THR A 4 -0.90 0.30 9.70
C THR A 4 -0.68 -1.20 9.48
N SER A 5 -1.41 -2.07 10.18
CA SER A 5 -1.31 -3.52 10.00
C SER A 5 -1.74 -3.96 8.60
N LEU A 6 -2.82 -3.39 8.07
CA LEU A 6 -3.28 -3.66 6.71
C LEU A 6 -2.26 -3.14 5.68
N PHE A 7 -1.69 -1.97 5.93
CA PHE A 7 -0.66 -1.39 5.07
C PHE A 7 0.56 -2.31 4.97
N ILE A 8 1.02 -2.84 6.10
CA ILE A 8 2.14 -3.78 6.15
C ILE A 8 1.80 -5.07 5.40
N ALA A 9 0.59 -5.61 5.58
CA ALA A 9 0.14 -6.80 4.87
C ALA A 9 0.13 -6.57 3.34
N LEU A 10 -0.34 -5.41 2.90
CA LEU A 10 -0.34 -5.04 1.49
C LEU A 10 1.08 -4.83 0.95
N LEU A 11 1.99 -4.29 1.76
CA LEU A 11 3.41 -4.18 1.38
C LEU A 11 4.04 -5.55 1.17
N LEU A 12 3.73 -6.52 2.03
CA LEU A 12 4.21 -7.89 1.88
C LEU A 12 3.65 -8.54 0.63
N LEU A 13 2.37 -8.32 0.33
CA LEU A 13 1.76 -8.80 -0.89
C LEU A 13 2.42 -8.17 -2.13
N ASP A 14 2.67 -6.87 -2.09
CA ASP A 14 3.35 -6.15 -3.16
C ASP A 14 4.77 -6.70 -3.39
N ALA A 15 5.51 -6.94 -2.32
CA ALA A 15 6.84 -7.55 -2.39
C ALA A 15 6.77 -8.95 -3.01
N ALA A 16 5.77 -9.75 -2.67
CA ALA A 16 5.57 -11.07 -3.25
C ALA A 16 5.28 -10.99 -4.76
N LEU A 17 4.44 -10.05 -5.18
CA LEU A 17 4.15 -9.83 -6.60
C LEU A 17 5.39 -9.38 -7.37
N ILE A 18 6.19 -8.49 -6.80
CA ILE A 18 7.45 -8.06 -7.40
C ILE A 18 8.41 -9.23 -7.54
N ALA A 19 8.52 -10.05 -6.50
CA ALA A 19 9.38 -11.24 -6.51
C ALA A 19 8.94 -12.22 -7.61
N ILE A 20 7.64 -12.47 -7.75
CA ILE A 20 7.12 -13.34 -8.81
C ILE A 20 7.44 -12.77 -10.19
N ALA A 21 7.33 -11.45 -10.37
CA ALA A 21 7.62 -10.80 -11.64
C ALA A 21 9.09 -10.93 -12.06
N PHE A 22 10.02 -10.87 -11.09
CA PHE A 22 11.45 -10.92 -11.37
C PHE A 22 12.04 -12.32 -11.29
N LEU A 23 11.42 -13.25 -10.55
CA LEU A 23 11.91 -14.61 -10.39
C LEU A 23 11.22 -15.58 -11.36
N ALA A 24 10.87 -15.09 -12.55
CA ALA A 24 10.24 -15.91 -13.55
C ALA A 24 11.09 -17.14 -13.88
N VAL A 25 10.55 -18.29 -13.58
CA VAL A 25 11.10 -19.56 -13.95
C VAL A 25 10.20 -20.12 -15.04
N ASP A 26 10.75 -20.48 -16.19
CA ASP A 26 10.06 -21.21 -17.25
C ASP A 26 8.98 -20.44 -18.03
N ASN A 27 9.35 -19.51 -18.88
CA ASN A 27 8.50 -18.97 -19.95
C ASN A 27 7.06 -18.61 -19.56
N ARG A 28 6.88 -18.14 -18.33
CA ARG A 28 5.56 -17.69 -17.84
C ARG A 28 5.40 -16.19 -18.04
N LEU A 29 5.61 -15.74 -19.26
CA LEU A 29 5.54 -14.31 -19.58
C LEU A 29 4.19 -13.71 -19.17
N PHE A 30 3.09 -14.44 -19.37
CA PHE A 30 1.78 -13.95 -18.98
C PHE A 30 1.63 -13.79 -17.47
N ALA A 31 2.13 -14.77 -16.68
CA ALA A 31 2.11 -14.68 -15.23
C ALA A 31 2.98 -13.53 -14.73
N ASP A 32 4.13 -13.31 -15.37
CA ASP A 32 5.03 -12.19 -15.04
C ASP A 32 4.37 -10.85 -15.32
N ILE A 33 3.66 -10.73 -16.44
CA ILE A 33 2.92 -9.52 -16.77
C ILE A 33 1.84 -9.24 -15.74
N LEU A 34 1.04 -10.25 -15.37
CA LEU A 34 0.01 -10.10 -14.36
C LEU A 34 0.59 -9.68 -13.02
N SER A 35 1.68 -10.32 -12.61
CA SER A 35 2.35 -9.99 -11.35
C SER A 35 2.94 -8.59 -11.38
N ALA A 36 3.57 -8.19 -12.49
CA ALA A 36 4.17 -6.86 -12.63
C ALA A 36 3.10 -5.77 -12.65
N VAL A 37 2.01 -5.97 -13.38
CA VAL A 37 0.90 -5.02 -13.43
C VAL A 37 0.23 -4.92 -12.06
N GLY A 38 -0.02 -6.04 -11.41
CA GLY A 38 -0.58 -6.05 -10.06
C GLY A 38 0.31 -5.34 -9.06
N ALA A 39 1.62 -5.58 -9.13
CA ALA A 39 2.60 -4.90 -8.28
C ALA A 39 2.63 -3.40 -8.55
N ALA A 40 2.57 -2.99 -9.81
CA ALA A 40 2.55 -1.56 -10.17
C ALA A 40 1.31 -0.87 -9.60
N ILE A 41 0.14 -1.46 -9.79
CA ILE A 41 -1.11 -0.90 -9.27
C ILE A 41 -1.09 -0.80 -7.75
N LEU A 42 -0.68 -1.88 -7.09
CA LEU A 42 -0.63 -1.93 -5.64
C LEU A 42 0.40 -0.96 -5.07
N SER A 43 1.59 -0.87 -5.68
CA SER A 43 2.63 0.07 -5.28
C SER A 43 2.15 1.52 -5.41
N TRP A 44 1.47 1.88 -6.49
CA TRP A 44 0.90 3.22 -6.66
C TRP A 44 -0.17 3.51 -5.62
N TYR A 45 -1.04 2.54 -5.35
CA TYR A 45 -2.05 2.69 -4.32
C TYR A 45 -1.43 2.95 -2.95
N LEU A 46 -0.44 2.16 -2.56
CA LEU A 46 0.25 2.29 -1.28
C LEU A 46 1.03 3.60 -1.21
N ALA A 47 1.71 3.98 -2.30
CA ALA A 47 2.47 5.22 -2.37
C ALA A 47 1.58 6.44 -2.17
N LEU A 48 0.46 6.50 -2.90
CA LEU A 48 -0.47 7.62 -2.80
C LEU A 48 -1.14 7.67 -1.44
N SER A 49 -1.46 6.53 -0.85
CA SER A 49 -2.03 6.46 0.49
C SER A 49 -1.06 6.99 1.55
N ALA A 50 0.21 6.62 1.46
CA ALA A 50 1.24 7.10 2.39
C ALA A 50 1.51 8.60 2.21
N LEU A 51 1.61 9.07 0.95
CA LEU A 51 1.82 10.50 0.66
C LEU A 51 0.64 11.36 1.10
N GLY A 52 -0.58 10.83 0.99
CA GLY A 52 -1.78 11.53 1.39
C GLY A 52 -2.05 11.54 2.90
N GLY A 53 -1.19 10.89 3.68
CA GLY A 53 -1.39 10.81 5.13
C GLY A 53 -2.56 9.91 5.53
N ASN A 54 -2.97 8.98 4.65
CA ASN A 54 -4.11 8.10 4.87
C ASN A 54 -3.76 6.77 5.51
N VAL A 55 -2.50 6.57 5.87
CA VAL A 55 -2.03 5.34 6.51
C VAL A 55 -1.66 5.66 7.95
N GLY A 56 -2.27 4.98 8.88
CA GLY A 56 -1.98 5.16 10.29
C GLY A 56 -3.05 4.59 11.19
N ASP A 57 -2.79 4.65 12.47
CA ASP A 57 -3.71 4.14 13.47
C ASP A 57 -4.41 5.32 14.14
N ILE A 58 -5.73 5.19 14.28
CA ILE A 58 -6.54 6.14 15.05
C ILE A 58 -6.67 5.57 16.45
N THR A 59 -6.04 6.22 17.41
CA THR A 59 -6.17 5.84 18.82
C THR A 59 -7.07 6.82 19.54
N THR A 60 -8.13 6.31 20.17
CA THR A 60 -8.89 7.06 21.15
C THR A 60 -8.18 6.94 22.48
N VAL A 61 -7.67 8.05 23.01
CA VAL A 61 -7.07 8.05 24.35
C VAL A 61 -8.20 7.94 25.37
N ALA A 62 -8.07 6.94 26.25
CA ALA A 62 -9.06 6.72 27.31
C ALA A 62 -9.16 7.92 28.22
N LEU A 63 -10.41 8.30 28.51
CA LEU A 63 -10.73 9.46 29.27
C LEU A 63 -10.94 9.18 30.73
N THR A 64 -10.40 10.05 31.55
CA THR A 64 -10.73 10.10 32.97
C THR A 64 -12.11 10.69 33.15
N THR A 65 -13.02 9.90 33.70
CA THR A 65 -14.28 10.41 34.26
C THR A 65 -13.97 11.20 35.53
N ALA A 66 -14.18 12.51 35.49
CA ALA A 66 -14.10 13.32 36.69
C ALA A 66 -15.48 13.38 37.35
N GLU A 67 -15.60 12.78 38.54
CA GLU A 67 -16.84 12.84 39.31
C GLU A 67 -16.73 13.98 40.32
N ASN A 68 -17.66 14.91 40.23
CA ASN A 68 -17.74 16.00 41.22
C ASN A 68 -18.65 15.54 42.36
N ILE A 69 -18.01 15.21 43.50
CA ILE A 69 -18.70 14.67 44.65
C ILE A 69 -19.63 15.66 45.31
N THR A 70 -19.40 16.99 45.14
CA THR A 70 -20.20 18.02 45.75
C THR A 70 -21.53 18.26 45.03
N THR A 71 -21.61 18.00 43.74
CA THR A 71 -22.80 18.28 42.92
C THR A 71 -23.38 17.02 42.31
N ASN A 72 -22.79 15.83 42.51
CA ASN A 72 -23.20 14.57 41.91
C ASN A 72 -23.26 14.62 40.39
N ILE A 73 -22.49 15.49 39.76
CA ILE A 73 -22.38 15.59 38.31
C ILE A 73 -21.18 14.80 37.84
N THR A 74 -21.42 13.79 37.02
CA THR A 74 -20.37 13.05 36.37
C THR A 74 -20.10 13.70 35.00
N THR A 75 -18.97 14.36 34.85
CA THR A 75 -18.54 14.89 33.56
C THR A 75 -17.69 13.84 32.85
N ILE A 76 -18.16 13.42 31.69
CA ILE A 76 -17.39 12.52 30.81
C ILE A 76 -16.64 13.43 29.86
N GLU A 77 -15.31 13.48 30.00
CA GLU A 77 -14.46 14.13 29.00
C GLU A 77 -14.13 13.15 27.90
N TYR A 78 -14.43 13.53 26.65
CA TYR A 78 -14.11 12.72 25.49
C TYR A 78 -12.67 13.02 25.06
N GLY A 79 -11.86 11.97 24.85
CA GLY A 79 -10.48 12.11 24.42
C GLY A 79 -10.33 12.58 23.00
N THR A 80 -9.18 13.15 22.78
CA THR A 80 -8.77 13.53 21.44
C THR A 80 -8.44 12.28 20.64
N LEU A 81 -9.03 12.18 19.44
CA LEU A 81 -8.61 11.24 18.43
C LEU A 81 -7.21 11.61 17.98
N THR A 82 -6.22 10.82 18.35
CA THR A 82 -4.86 10.99 17.84
C THR A 82 -4.65 10.02 16.68
N ALA A 83 -4.40 10.57 15.50
CA ALA A 83 -4.00 9.79 14.34
C ALA A 83 -2.47 9.78 14.27
N THR A 84 -1.88 8.59 14.33
CA THR A 84 -0.45 8.41 14.08
C THR A 84 -0.30 7.95 12.63
N THR A 85 0.25 8.82 11.79
CA THR A 85 0.45 8.50 10.37
C THR A 85 1.89 8.06 10.12
N VAL A 86 2.07 7.20 9.13
CA VAL A 86 3.42 6.83 8.68
C VAL A 86 4.11 8.03 8.03
N ASP A 87 5.43 8.03 8.03
CA ASP A 87 6.22 9.10 7.43
C ASP A 87 5.90 9.22 5.93
N PRO A 88 5.57 10.41 5.44
CA PRO A 88 5.35 10.63 4.00
C PRO A 88 6.55 10.26 3.12
N ALA A 89 7.76 10.27 3.67
CA ALA A 89 8.96 9.85 2.93
C ALA A 89 8.84 8.40 2.45
N LEU A 90 8.13 7.54 3.18
CA LEU A 90 7.85 6.18 2.74
C LEU A 90 7.04 6.17 1.45
N GLY A 91 6.11 7.12 1.30
CA GLY A 91 5.34 7.28 0.06
C GLY A 91 6.21 7.64 -1.14
N LEU A 92 7.26 8.45 -0.93
CA LEU A 92 8.22 8.77 -2.00
C LEU A 92 9.00 7.52 -2.42
N LEU A 93 9.46 6.72 -1.47
CA LEU A 93 10.14 5.47 -1.77
C LEU A 93 9.24 4.51 -2.55
N LEU A 94 7.99 4.36 -2.11
CA LEU A 94 7.02 3.51 -2.78
C LEU A 94 6.67 4.02 -4.18
N SER A 95 6.65 5.34 -4.38
CA SER A 95 6.46 5.94 -5.70
C SER A 95 7.58 5.56 -6.67
N GLY A 96 8.83 5.53 -6.18
CA GLY A 96 9.96 5.07 -6.96
C GLY A 96 9.81 3.61 -7.38
N ILE A 97 9.41 2.75 -6.46
CA ILE A 97 9.14 1.33 -6.72
C ILE A 97 7.99 1.20 -7.73
N ALA A 98 6.92 1.97 -7.55
CA ALA A 98 5.77 1.96 -8.45
C ALA A 98 6.16 2.37 -9.87
N ALA A 99 6.98 3.39 -10.02
CA ALA A 99 7.48 3.83 -11.32
C ALA A 99 8.30 2.74 -12.01
N VAL A 100 9.20 2.09 -11.26
CA VAL A 100 10.01 0.97 -11.79
C VAL A 100 9.11 -0.17 -12.24
N MET A 101 8.13 -0.55 -11.43
CA MET A 101 7.22 -1.64 -11.77
C MET A 101 6.33 -1.30 -12.96
N THR A 102 5.95 -0.04 -13.12
CA THR A 102 5.22 0.43 -14.30
C THR A 102 6.06 0.25 -15.57
N ILE A 103 7.33 0.64 -15.52
CA ILE A 103 8.25 0.47 -16.65
C ILE A 103 8.45 -1.01 -16.97
N VAL A 104 8.64 -1.85 -15.95
CA VAL A 104 8.79 -3.31 -16.12
C VAL A 104 7.54 -3.90 -16.76
N SER A 105 6.36 -3.49 -16.31
CA SER A 105 5.07 -3.94 -16.86
C SER A 105 4.95 -3.60 -18.35
N LEU A 106 5.28 -2.36 -18.71
CA LEU A 106 5.23 -1.92 -20.11
C LEU A 106 6.22 -2.71 -20.97
N ALA A 107 7.43 -2.94 -20.47
CA ALA A 107 8.44 -3.71 -21.19
C ALA A 107 7.98 -5.15 -21.44
N LEU A 108 7.36 -5.78 -20.44
CA LEU A 108 6.86 -7.14 -20.56
C LEU A 108 5.67 -7.22 -21.55
N ILE A 109 4.78 -6.23 -21.52
CA ILE A 109 3.65 -6.16 -22.44
C ILE A 109 4.14 -5.99 -23.88
N ILE A 110 5.13 -5.13 -24.10
CA ILE A 110 5.74 -4.95 -25.42
C ILE A 110 6.40 -6.26 -25.88
N SER A 111 7.12 -6.96 -24.99
CA SER A 111 7.73 -8.25 -25.31
C SER A 111 6.69 -9.28 -25.73
N LEU A 112 5.56 -9.34 -25.03
CA LEU A 112 4.47 -10.24 -25.38
C LEU A 112 3.89 -9.89 -26.76
N GLY A 113 3.70 -8.61 -27.03
CA GLY A 113 3.21 -8.14 -28.32
C GLY A 113 4.14 -8.53 -29.46
N LEU A 114 5.44 -8.40 -29.25
CA LEU A 114 6.44 -8.80 -30.25
C LEU A 114 6.43 -10.31 -30.49
N GLU A 115 6.27 -11.13 -29.46
CA GLU A 115 6.18 -12.58 -29.59
C GLU A 115 4.93 -12.98 -30.38
N ILE A 116 3.79 -12.36 -30.09
CA ILE A 116 2.56 -12.61 -30.83
C ILE A 116 2.73 -12.24 -32.31
N MET A 117 3.36 -11.13 -32.61
CA MET A 117 3.64 -10.71 -33.97
C MET A 117 4.53 -11.69 -34.72
N LYS A 118 5.51 -12.25 -34.05
CA LYS A 118 6.39 -13.29 -34.65
C LYS A 118 5.61 -14.54 -35.01
N GLU A 119 4.68 -14.96 -34.18
CA GLU A 119 3.85 -16.15 -34.44
C GLU A 119 2.89 -15.93 -35.60
N LEU A 120 2.50 -14.69 -35.86
CA LEU A 120 1.59 -14.36 -36.98
C LEU A 120 2.30 -14.27 -38.33
N GLU A 121 3.62 -14.21 -38.34
CA GLU A 121 4.42 -14.24 -39.56
C GLU A 121 4.57 -15.72 -40.07
#